data_8ef4b7baec704596d9e95a0552b9aa67
#
_entry.id   8ef4b7baec704596d9e95a0552b9aa67
#
_cell.length_a   1.000
_cell.length_b   1.000
_cell.length_c   1.000
_cell.angle_alpha   90.00
_cell.angle_beta   90.00
_cell.angle_gamma   90.00
#
_symmetry.space_group_name_H-M   'P 1'
#
loop_
_entity.id
_entity.type
_entity.pdbx_description
1 polymer ?
#
loop_
_entity_poly.entity_id
_entity_poly.type
_entity_poly.pdbx_seq_one_letter_code
_entity_poly.pdbx_strand_id
1 'polypeptide(L)'
;IQTSAYRAIKNGIKINDVFSIVSKFKKFKKNKPIILMGYYNMIFQFNEKKFLTKCRRVGVDGLIVVDLPYPENKKFASKCKKKGVNFIQLVSPTTSSLRLKKIIKDSHDMIYYISMLSTTGGKLKVSPKKILEKYSKIKKQNKSKNVVIGFGITEKTIKSLNKADGLVVGSAICSEITKSIKKRQNIVTNV
;
A
#
# COMPACT_ATOMS: atom_id res chain seq x y z
N ILE A 1 -2.07 -4.19 -12.28
CA ILE A 1 -3.03 -3.57 -11.34
C ILE A 1 -4.17 -2.90 -12.10
N GLN A 2 -3.90 -2.02 -13.07
CA GLN A 2 -4.94 -1.35 -13.85
C GLN A 2 -5.92 -2.34 -14.49
N THR A 3 -5.42 -3.39 -15.14
CA THR A 3 -6.25 -4.45 -15.75
C THR A 3 -7.08 -5.20 -14.70
N SER A 4 -6.53 -5.45 -13.51
CA SER A 4 -7.26 -6.10 -12.41
C SER A 4 -8.38 -5.21 -11.87
N ALA A 5 -8.11 -3.91 -11.71
CA ALA A 5 -9.12 -2.92 -11.31
C ALA A 5 -10.24 -2.82 -12.34
N TYR A 6 -9.92 -2.77 -13.63
CA TYR A 6 -10.92 -2.77 -14.71
C TYR A 6 -11.83 -4.00 -14.67
N ARG A 7 -11.25 -5.21 -14.46
CA ARG A 7 -12.06 -6.44 -14.32
C ARG A 7 -12.99 -6.37 -13.12
N ALA A 8 -12.51 -5.88 -11.98
CA ALA A 8 -13.33 -5.75 -10.78
C ALA A 8 -14.53 -4.81 -11.02
N ILE A 9 -14.28 -3.64 -11.64
CA ILE A 9 -15.32 -2.68 -11.98
C ILE A 9 -16.32 -3.29 -12.97
N LYS A 10 -15.84 -3.96 -14.03
CA LYS A 10 -16.68 -4.64 -15.02
C LYS A 10 -17.58 -5.72 -14.38
N ASN A 11 -17.09 -6.37 -13.33
CA ASN A 11 -17.86 -7.35 -12.56
C ASN A 11 -18.74 -6.72 -11.47
N GLY A 12 -18.91 -5.39 -11.46
CA GLY A 12 -19.80 -4.68 -10.56
C GLY A 12 -19.31 -4.55 -9.11
N ILE A 13 -18.02 -4.82 -8.85
CA ILE A 13 -17.45 -4.68 -7.50
C ILE A 13 -17.50 -3.23 -7.03
N LYS A 14 -18.08 -3.01 -5.88
CA LYS A 14 -18.24 -1.71 -5.23
C LYS A 14 -17.42 -1.64 -3.93
N ILE A 15 -17.24 -0.45 -3.40
CA ILE A 15 -16.48 -0.21 -2.17
C ILE A 15 -17.06 -0.98 -0.95
N ASN A 16 -18.38 -1.20 -0.92
CA ASN A 16 -19.01 -1.99 0.13
C ASN A 16 -18.61 -3.48 0.07
N ASP A 17 -18.31 -4.00 -1.13
CA ASP A 17 -17.82 -5.38 -1.28
C ASP A 17 -16.41 -5.52 -0.71
N VAL A 18 -15.57 -4.49 -0.90
CA VAL A 18 -14.24 -4.43 -0.27
C VAL A 18 -14.37 -4.49 1.26
N PHE A 19 -15.26 -3.70 1.86
CA PHE A 19 -15.52 -3.76 3.30
C PHE A 19 -16.05 -5.13 3.76
N SER A 20 -16.86 -5.78 2.95
CA SER A 20 -17.36 -7.13 3.23
C SER A 20 -16.23 -8.16 3.23
N ILE A 21 -15.31 -8.07 2.27
CA ILE A 21 -14.10 -8.91 2.19
C ILE A 21 -13.24 -8.72 3.44
N VAL A 22 -12.96 -7.47 3.83
CA VAL A 22 -12.20 -7.14 5.04
C VAL A 22 -12.86 -7.76 6.28
N SER A 23 -14.17 -7.56 6.44
CA SER A 23 -14.93 -8.09 7.57
C SER A 23 -14.86 -9.61 7.64
N LYS A 24 -15.03 -10.30 6.50
CA LYS A 24 -14.90 -11.76 6.41
C LYS A 24 -13.49 -12.22 6.78
N PHE A 25 -12.47 -11.59 6.21
CA PHE A 25 -11.07 -11.94 6.51
C PHE A 25 -10.74 -11.78 8.00
N LYS A 26 -11.16 -10.68 8.62
CA LYS A 26 -10.92 -10.42 10.05
C LYS A 26 -11.60 -11.43 10.98
N LYS A 27 -12.68 -12.06 10.57
CA LYS A 27 -13.29 -13.17 11.33
C LYS A 27 -12.35 -14.38 11.43
N PHE A 28 -11.63 -14.71 10.36
CA PHE A 28 -10.71 -15.85 10.33
C PHE A 28 -9.29 -15.50 10.82
N LYS A 29 -8.83 -14.28 10.56
CA LYS A 29 -7.46 -13.83 10.82
C LYS A 29 -7.45 -12.48 11.55
N LYS A 30 -8.02 -12.46 12.76
CA LYS A 30 -8.21 -11.24 13.57
C LYS A 30 -6.93 -10.42 13.75
N ASN A 31 -5.81 -11.09 14.00
CA ASN A 31 -4.51 -10.44 14.30
C ASN A 31 -3.69 -10.06 13.06
N LYS A 32 -4.16 -10.36 11.83
CA LYS A 32 -3.45 -9.94 10.63
C LYS A 32 -3.86 -8.53 10.24
N PRO A 33 -2.91 -7.58 10.11
CA PRO A 33 -3.24 -6.22 9.71
C PRO A 33 -3.75 -6.17 8.27
N ILE A 34 -4.71 -5.29 8.03
CA ILE A 34 -5.24 -5.00 6.69
C ILE A 34 -5.06 -3.52 6.39
N ILE A 35 -4.43 -3.23 5.26
CA ILE A 35 -4.24 -1.90 4.74
C ILE A 35 -5.00 -1.80 3.42
N LEU A 36 -5.91 -0.83 3.31
CA LEU A 36 -6.57 -0.54 2.04
C LEU A 36 -5.74 0.49 1.26
N MET A 37 -5.59 0.24 -0.03
CA MET A 37 -4.90 1.15 -0.96
C MET A 37 -5.85 1.59 -2.06
N GLY A 38 -5.93 2.89 -2.31
CA GLY A 38 -6.83 3.43 -3.32
C GLY A 38 -6.64 4.92 -3.58
N TYR A 39 -7.65 5.51 -4.25
CA TYR A 39 -7.68 6.92 -4.63
C TYR A 39 -8.58 7.72 -3.70
N TYR A 40 -8.22 8.97 -3.45
CA TYR A 40 -8.97 9.86 -2.56
C TYR A 40 -10.39 10.13 -3.02
N ASN A 41 -10.61 10.23 -4.33
CA ASN A 41 -11.93 10.45 -4.90
C ASN A 41 -12.97 9.41 -4.42
N MET A 42 -12.58 8.14 -4.31
CA MET A 42 -13.46 7.07 -3.79
C MET A 42 -13.86 7.32 -2.34
N ILE A 43 -12.92 7.81 -1.54
CA ILE A 43 -13.14 8.14 -0.12
C ILE A 43 -14.04 9.37 0.00
N PHE A 44 -13.78 10.38 -0.81
CA PHE A 44 -14.54 11.63 -0.84
C PHE A 44 -15.99 11.39 -1.22
N GLN A 45 -16.25 10.63 -2.29
CA GLN A 45 -17.62 10.29 -2.72
C GLN A 45 -18.37 9.44 -1.70
N PHE A 46 -17.68 8.55 -0.97
CA PHE A 46 -18.30 7.77 0.11
C PHE A 46 -18.62 8.62 1.35
N ASN A 47 -18.12 9.81 1.44
CA ASN A 47 -18.02 10.69 2.60
C ASN A 47 -16.93 10.21 3.59
N GLU A 48 -15.91 11.03 3.79
CA GLU A 48 -14.73 10.70 4.63
C GLU A 48 -15.09 10.17 6.03
N LYS A 49 -16.04 10.84 6.72
CA LYS A 49 -16.45 10.45 8.07
C LYS A 49 -17.09 9.06 8.08
N LYS A 50 -18.00 8.81 7.15
CA LYS A 50 -18.67 7.50 6.97
C LYS A 50 -17.65 6.43 6.60
N PHE A 51 -16.74 6.73 5.67
CA PHE A 51 -15.68 5.83 5.23
C PHE A 51 -14.77 5.40 6.39
N LEU A 52 -14.22 6.35 7.14
CA LEU A 52 -13.34 6.05 8.28
C LEU A 52 -14.06 5.30 9.41
N THR A 53 -15.32 5.65 9.67
CA THR A 53 -16.15 4.91 10.64
C THR A 53 -16.37 3.46 10.18
N LYS A 54 -16.61 3.25 8.90
CA LYS A 54 -16.74 1.90 8.32
C LYS A 54 -15.43 1.13 8.38
N CYS A 55 -14.30 1.76 8.01
CA CYS A 55 -12.95 1.18 8.14
C CYS A 55 -12.71 0.65 9.55
N ARG A 56 -12.93 1.49 10.57
CA ARG A 56 -12.75 1.08 11.99
C ARG A 56 -13.64 -0.10 12.35
N ARG A 57 -14.91 -0.07 11.95
CA ARG A 57 -15.89 -1.12 12.28
C ARG A 57 -15.53 -2.47 11.68
N VAL A 58 -15.00 -2.51 10.46
CA VAL A 58 -14.67 -3.78 9.79
C VAL A 58 -13.25 -4.27 10.08
N GLY A 59 -12.43 -3.46 10.78
CA GLY A 59 -11.08 -3.85 11.18
C GLY A 59 -10.00 -3.48 10.16
N VAL A 60 -10.16 -2.39 9.40
CA VAL A 60 -9.06 -1.81 8.60
C VAL A 60 -8.06 -1.15 9.53
N ASP A 61 -6.80 -1.54 9.44
CA ASP A 61 -5.71 -1.04 10.27
C ASP A 61 -5.03 0.19 9.68
N GLY A 62 -5.01 0.32 8.35
CA GLY A 62 -4.37 1.46 7.69
C GLY A 62 -4.87 1.75 6.29
N LEU A 63 -4.49 2.94 5.79
CA LEU A 63 -4.83 3.43 4.47
C LEU A 63 -3.59 3.95 3.74
N ILE A 64 -3.48 3.61 2.44
CA ILE A 64 -2.58 4.24 1.48
C ILE A 64 -3.44 4.96 0.45
N VAL A 65 -3.33 6.28 0.36
CA VAL A 65 -4.07 7.11 -0.61
C VAL A 65 -3.05 7.68 -1.60
N VAL A 66 -3.08 7.15 -2.82
CA VAL A 66 -1.97 7.33 -3.79
C VAL A 66 -1.94 8.71 -4.43
N ASP A 67 -3.07 9.40 -4.50
CA ASP A 67 -3.26 10.70 -5.13
C ASP A 67 -3.45 11.85 -4.11
N LEU A 68 -3.19 11.59 -2.83
CA LEU A 68 -3.25 12.60 -1.76
C LEU A 68 -1.86 12.76 -1.11
N PRO A 69 -0.94 13.52 -1.74
CA PRO A 69 0.44 13.65 -1.27
C PRO A 69 0.55 14.57 -0.04
N TYR A 70 1.72 14.59 0.58
CA TYR A 70 2.07 15.54 1.62
C TYR A 70 2.40 16.92 0.97
N PRO A 71 1.97 18.06 1.52
CA PRO A 71 1.30 18.23 2.81
C PRO A 71 -0.24 18.19 2.77
N GLU A 72 -0.86 18.05 1.60
CA GLU A 72 -2.31 18.08 1.37
C GLU A 72 -3.03 17.01 2.18
N ASN A 73 -2.39 15.87 2.41
CA ASN A 73 -2.94 14.76 3.19
C ASN A 73 -3.02 15.01 4.71
N LYS A 74 -2.40 16.06 5.25
CA LYS A 74 -2.31 16.28 6.72
C LYS A 74 -3.68 16.27 7.42
N LYS A 75 -4.65 16.96 6.82
CA LYS A 75 -6.01 17.06 7.38
C LYS A 75 -6.69 15.68 7.41
N PHE A 76 -6.57 14.92 6.34
CA PHE A 76 -7.15 13.59 6.25
C PHE A 76 -6.39 12.58 7.15
N ALA A 77 -5.06 12.62 7.18
CA ALA A 77 -4.25 11.79 8.07
C ALA A 77 -4.59 12.01 9.56
N SER A 78 -4.86 13.28 9.94
CA SER A 78 -5.34 13.60 11.30
C SER A 78 -6.69 12.96 11.59
N LYS A 79 -7.63 12.97 10.62
CA LYS A 79 -8.93 12.28 10.77
C LYS A 79 -8.76 10.77 10.90
N CYS A 80 -7.84 10.17 10.12
CA CYS A 80 -7.50 8.75 10.23
C CYS A 80 -7.01 8.42 11.64
N LYS A 81 -6.03 9.19 12.15
CA LYS A 81 -5.48 9.00 13.51
C LYS A 81 -6.57 9.05 14.59
N LYS A 82 -7.48 10.04 14.53
CA LYS A 82 -8.61 10.16 15.47
C LYS A 82 -9.55 8.95 15.43
N LYS A 83 -9.59 8.20 14.33
CA LYS A 83 -10.38 6.98 14.16
C LYS A 83 -9.59 5.69 14.41
N GLY A 84 -8.32 5.78 14.82
CA GLY A 84 -7.47 4.62 15.04
C GLY A 84 -7.12 3.87 13.74
N VAL A 85 -7.05 4.58 12.61
CA VAL A 85 -6.65 4.05 11.31
C VAL A 85 -5.32 4.72 10.92
N ASN A 86 -4.28 3.94 10.67
CA ASN A 86 -2.98 4.46 10.28
C ASN A 86 -3.03 5.03 8.86
N PHE A 87 -2.62 6.29 8.68
CA PHE A 87 -2.40 6.85 7.36
C PHE A 87 -0.93 6.63 6.97
N ILE A 88 -0.71 5.83 5.93
CA ILE A 88 0.63 5.45 5.49
C ILE A 88 1.13 6.45 4.47
N GLN A 89 2.22 7.13 4.80
CA GLN A 89 2.84 8.13 3.95
C GLN A 89 3.63 7.47 2.83
N LEU A 90 3.49 8.04 1.62
CA LEU A 90 4.25 7.65 0.45
C LEU A 90 5.49 8.54 0.30
N VAL A 91 6.64 7.93 0.07
CA VAL A 91 7.87 8.62 -0.31
C VAL A 91 8.45 7.99 -1.57
N SER A 92 9.11 8.79 -2.39
CA SER A 92 9.68 8.38 -3.68
C SER A 92 11.16 8.76 -3.78
N PRO A 93 11.89 8.26 -4.79
CA PRO A 93 13.27 8.69 -5.06
C PRO A 93 13.42 10.19 -5.24
N THR A 94 12.40 10.89 -5.74
CA THR A 94 12.37 12.34 -5.97
C THR A 94 11.97 13.17 -4.75
N THR A 95 11.57 12.54 -3.65
CA THR A 95 11.24 13.26 -2.42
C THR A 95 12.51 13.95 -1.88
N SER A 96 12.49 15.29 -1.81
CA SER A 96 13.60 16.08 -1.29
C SER A 96 13.87 15.79 0.18
N SER A 97 15.10 15.98 0.64
CA SER A 97 15.49 15.70 2.03
C SER A 97 14.69 16.52 3.04
N LEU A 98 14.37 17.78 2.73
CA LEU A 98 13.56 18.62 3.60
C LEU A 98 12.11 18.10 3.72
N ARG A 99 11.50 17.73 2.58
CA ARG A 99 10.14 17.15 2.54
C ARG A 99 10.11 15.80 3.25
N LEU A 100 11.14 14.97 3.05
CA LEU A 100 11.27 13.68 3.71
C LEU A 100 11.27 13.81 5.23
N LYS A 101 12.06 14.72 5.80
CA LYS A 101 12.07 15.00 7.25
C LYS A 101 10.69 15.33 7.78
N LYS A 102 9.95 16.20 7.07
CA LYS A 102 8.57 16.59 7.46
C LYS A 102 7.60 15.39 7.39
N ILE A 103 7.65 14.62 6.30
CA ILE A 103 6.82 13.41 6.13
C ILE A 103 7.08 12.42 7.27
N ILE A 104 8.35 12.14 7.59
CA ILE A 104 8.71 11.18 8.64
C ILE A 104 8.23 11.66 10.01
N LYS A 105 8.37 12.94 10.31
CA LYS A 105 7.88 13.53 11.57
C LYS A 105 6.37 13.36 11.72
N ASP A 106 5.61 13.60 10.65
CA ASP A 106 4.15 13.56 10.66
C ASP A 106 3.56 12.17 10.38
N SER A 107 4.41 11.17 10.01
CA SER A 107 3.94 9.81 9.72
C SER A 107 3.56 9.05 10.98
N HIS A 108 2.64 8.09 10.84
CA HIS A 108 2.38 7.06 11.86
C HIS A 108 3.53 6.02 11.87
N ASP A 109 3.22 4.74 12.05
CA ASP A 109 4.20 3.70 12.27
C ASP A 109 4.91 3.22 11.00
N MET A 110 4.29 3.41 9.83
CA MET A 110 4.78 2.89 8.55
C MET A 110 4.93 3.98 7.50
N ILE A 111 5.98 3.84 6.69
CA ILE A 111 6.25 4.62 5.48
C ILE A 111 6.35 3.67 4.31
N TYR A 112 5.69 3.97 3.21
CA TYR A 112 5.79 3.22 1.97
C TYR A 112 6.77 3.92 1.02
N TYR A 113 7.91 3.29 0.79
CA TYR A 113 8.90 3.78 -0.16
C TYR A 113 8.63 3.21 -1.56
N ILE A 114 8.25 4.08 -2.48
CA ILE A 114 8.10 3.75 -3.90
C ILE A 114 9.49 3.72 -4.51
N SER A 115 10.01 2.53 -4.82
CA SER A 115 11.41 2.36 -5.23
C SER A 115 11.74 2.79 -6.66
N MET A 116 10.72 3.10 -7.48
CA MET A 116 10.91 3.46 -8.87
C MET A 116 9.88 4.49 -9.37
N LEU A 117 10.29 5.25 -10.39
CA LEU A 117 9.46 6.23 -11.09
C LEU A 117 8.90 5.61 -12.39
N SER A 118 8.07 4.60 -12.29
CA SER A 118 7.39 4.01 -13.45
C SER A 118 6.01 3.50 -13.06
N THR A 119 5.21 3.18 -14.06
CA THR A 119 3.90 2.57 -13.85
C THR A 119 4.03 1.21 -13.17
N THR A 120 3.03 0.84 -12.39
CA THR A 120 2.94 -0.45 -11.71
C THR A 120 3.12 -1.61 -12.71
N GLY A 121 3.99 -2.56 -12.40
CA GLY A 121 4.34 -3.68 -13.28
C GLY A 121 5.52 -3.43 -14.22
N GLY A 122 6.11 -2.22 -14.19
CA GLY A 122 7.33 -1.90 -14.95
C GLY A 122 8.57 -2.63 -14.43
N LYS A 123 9.57 -2.83 -15.30
CA LYS A 123 10.87 -3.41 -14.92
C LYS A 123 11.63 -2.45 -14.01
N LEU A 124 12.35 -3.01 -13.04
CA LEU A 124 13.18 -2.24 -12.11
C LEU A 124 14.32 -1.58 -12.90
N LYS A 125 14.27 -0.26 -13.06
CA LYS A 125 15.32 0.53 -13.74
C LYS A 125 16.46 0.95 -12.79
N VAL A 126 16.26 0.75 -11.48
CA VAL A 126 17.22 1.15 -10.43
C VAL A 126 17.76 -0.11 -9.77
N SER A 127 19.07 -0.18 -9.57
CA SER A 127 19.69 -1.34 -8.94
C SER A 127 19.21 -1.53 -7.49
N PRO A 128 19.08 -2.77 -6.99
CA PRO A 128 18.73 -3.04 -5.59
C PRO A 128 19.61 -2.30 -4.58
N LYS A 129 20.91 -2.15 -4.88
CA LYS A 129 21.87 -1.40 -4.05
C LYS A 129 21.42 0.06 -3.86
N LYS A 130 21.08 0.76 -4.93
CA LYS A 130 20.60 2.16 -4.86
C LYS A 130 19.27 2.28 -4.10
N ILE A 131 18.40 1.28 -4.23
CA ILE A 131 17.14 1.24 -3.49
C ILE A 131 17.43 1.11 -1.99
N LEU A 132 18.31 0.19 -1.59
CA LEU A 132 18.69 -0.01 -0.19
C LEU A 132 19.46 1.19 0.41
N GLU A 133 20.27 1.87 -0.38
CA GLU A 133 20.91 3.13 0.05
C GLU A 133 19.87 4.20 0.39
N LYS A 134 18.84 4.36 -0.46
CA LYS A 134 17.77 5.32 -0.18
C LYS A 134 16.90 4.88 1.00
N TYR A 135 16.56 3.59 1.08
CA TYR A 135 15.89 2.99 2.25
C TYR A 135 16.65 3.30 3.54
N SER A 136 17.97 3.07 3.56
CA SER A 136 18.83 3.35 4.72
C SER A 136 18.83 4.83 5.11
N LYS A 137 18.81 5.75 4.12
CA LYS A 137 18.70 7.20 4.36
C LYS A 137 17.34 7.55 5.01
N ILE A 138 16.25 6.92 4.59
CA ILE A 138 14.93 7.11 5.20
C ILE A 138 14.94 6.56 6.64
N LYS A 139 15.41 5.33 6.83
CA LYS A 139 15.47 4.65 8.12
C LYS A 139 16.33 5.36 9.15
N LYS A 140 17.46 5.95 8.73
CA LYS A 140 18.36 6.73 9.61
C LYS A 140 17.68 7.97 10.22
N GLN A 141 16.67 8.54 9.56
CA GLN A 141 15.96 9.72 10.10
C GLN A 141 15.03 9.37 11.26
N ASN A 142 14.50 8.16 11.28
CA ASN A 142 13.73 7.63 12.42
C ASN A 142 13.74 6.10 12.39
N LYS A 143 14.53 5.51 13.28
CA LYS A 143 14.71 4.05 13.36
C LYS A 143 13.45 3.31 13.83
N SER A 144 12.53 3.98 14.55
CA SER A 144 11.30 3.35 15.06
C SER A 144 10.25 3.13 13.98
N LYS A 145 10.33 3.86 12.85
CA LYS A 145 9.37 3.72 11.75
C LYS A 145 9.67 2.50 10.90
N ASN A 146 8.64 1.75 10.56
CA ASN A 146 8.74 0.68 9.57
C ASN A 146 8.74 1.28 8.16
N VAL A 147 9.76 0.94 7.38
CA VAL A 147 9.89 1.41 5.99
C VAL A 147 9.75 0.22 5.06
N VAL A 148 8.61 0.13 4.39
CA VAL A 148 8.36 -0.94 3.41
C VAL A 148 8.70 -0.46 2.01
N ILE A 149 9.28 -1.34 1.20
CA ILE A 149 9.63 -1.06 -0.18
C ILE A 149 8.58 -1.67 -1.11
N GLY A 150 8.02 -0.87 -1.99
CA GLY A 150 7.12 -1.33 -3.04
C GLY A 150 7.63 -0.98 -4.43
N PHE A 151 7.01 -1.60 -5.43
CA PHE A 151 7.36 -1.57 -6.84
C PHE A 151 8.59 -2.40 -7.24
N GLY A 152 8.43 -3.16 -8.31
CA GLY A 152 9.49 -4.00 -8.89
C GLY A 152 9.91 -5.18 -8.01
N ILE A 153 9.11 -5.54 -7.02
CA ILE A 153 9.36 -6.70 -6.17
C ILE A 153 8.90 -7.94 -6.91
N THR A 154 9.86 -8.82 -7.17
CA THR A 154 9.70 -10.10 -7.87
C THR A 154 10.55 -11.16 -7.17
N GLU A 155 10.40 -12.42 -7.50
CA GLU A 155 11.26 -13.51 -7.02
C GLU A 155 12.75 -13.20 -7.18
N LYS A 156 13.12 -12.55 -8.30
CA LYS A 156 14.52 -12.20 -8.61
C LYS A 156 15.06 -11.08 -7.71
N THR A 157 14.21 -10.15 -7.29
CA THR A 157 14.64 -8.96 -6.53
C THR A 157 14.42 -9.09 -5.03
N ILE A 158 13.55 -9.99 -4.59
CA ILE A 158 13.19 -10.16 -3.16
C ILE A 158 14.41 -10.48 -2.30
N LYS A 159 15.29 -11.38 -2.75
CA LYS A 159 16.52 -11.74 -2.03
C LYS A 159 17.46 -10.54 -1.84
N SER A 160 17.57 -9.70 -2.87
CA SER A 160 18.45 -8.52 -2.84
C SER A 160 17.92 -7.38 -1.96
N LEU A 161 16.63 -7.38 -1.64
CA LEU A 161 15.96 -6.32 -0.87
C LEU A 161 15.53 -6.77 0.54
N ASN A 162 15.93 -7.96 0.98
CA ASN A 162 15.53 -8.57 2.25
C ASN A 162 15.99 -7.82 3.51
N LYS A 163 16.89 -6.83 3.37
CA LYS A 163 17.33 -5.95 4.45
C LYS A 163 16.31 -4.86 4.82
N ALA A 164 15.25 -4.68 4.04
CA ALA A 164 14.17 -3.75 4.35
C ALA A 164 13.27 -4.29 5.46
N ASP A 165 12.57 -3.40 6.17
CA ASP A 165 11.58 -3.81 7.20
C ASP A 165 10.42 -4.61 6.60
N GLY A 166 10.14 -4.42 5.29
CA GLY A 166 9.15 -5.19 4.57
C GLY A 166 9.16 -4.91 3.07
N LEU A 167 8.62 -5.83 2.30
CA LEU A 167 8.49 -5.74 0.84
C LEU A 167 7.02 -5.88 0.44
N VAL A 168 6.57 -5.05 -0.49
CA VAL A 168 5.19 -5.10 -0.99
C VAL A 168 5.17 -5.70 -2.39
N VAL A 169 4.59 -6.89 -2.48
CA VAL A 169 4.43 -7.65 -3.73
C VAL A 169 3.02 -7.42 -4.26
N GLY A 170 2.90 -6.90 -5.45
CA GLY A 170 1.60 -6.61 -6.08
C GLY A 170 1.44 -7.30 -7.42
N SER A 171 2.09 -6.77 -8.46
CA SER A 171 1.90 -7.22 -9.85
C SER A 171 2.24 -8.70 -10.05
N ALA A 172 3.21 -9.25 -9.33
CA ALA A 172 3.57 -10.67 -9.43
C ALA A 172 2.39 -11.55 -9.00
N ILE A 173 1.80 -11.27 -7.82
CA ILE A 173 0.63 -12.00 -7.31
C ILE A 173 -0.56 -11.86 -8.28
N CYS A 174 -0.88 -10.64 -8.74
CA CYS A 174 -1.96 -10.42 -9.69
C CYS A 174 -1.74 -11.18 -11.02
N SER A 175 -0.48 -11.31 -11.45
CA SER A 175 -0.12 -12.08 -12.64
C SER A 175 -0.41 -13.58 -12.46
N GLU A 176 0.00 -14.16 -11.32
CA GLU A 176 -0.24 -15.57 -11.03
C GLU A 176 -1.75 -15.87 -10.89
N ILE A 177 -2.50 -15.03 -10.20
CA ILE A 177 -3.97 -15.13 -10.16
C ILE A 177 -4.56 -15.13 -11.58
N THR A 178 -4.09 -14.24 -12.45
CA THR A 178 -4.56 -14.17 -13.85
C THR A 178 -4.24 -15.43 -14.64
N LYS A 179 -3.02 -16.00 -14.46
CA LYS A 179 -2.63 -17.24 -15.11
C LYS A 179 -3.48 -18.41 -14.64
N SER A 180 -3.71 -18.53 -13.34
CA SER A 180 -4.52 -19.60 -12.75
C SER A 180 -5.96 -19.57 -13.23
N ILE A 181 -6.58 -18.37 -13.30
CA ILE A 181 -7.92 -18.20 -13.88
C ILE A 181 -7.98 -18.65 -15.34
N LYS A 182 -7.01 -18.24 -16.16
CA LYS A 182 -6.96 -18.62 -17.58
C LYS A 182 -6.81 -20.14 -17.78
N LYS A 183 -6.04 -20.79 -16.90
CA LYS A 183 -5.81 -22.24 -16.93
C LYS A 183 -6.88 -23.05 -16.19
N ARG A 184 -7.90 -22.41 -15.61
CA ARG A 184 -8.92 -23.03 -14.74
C ARG A 184 -8.32 -23.83 -13.57
N GLN A 185 -7.16 -23.39 -13.06
CA GLN A 185 -6.45 -24.00 -11.94
C GLN A 185 -6.88 -23.37 -10.61
N ASN A 186 -6.65 -24.08 -9.50
CA ASN A 186 -6.91 -23.55 -8.18
C ASN A 186 -5.98 -22.36 -7.88
N ILE A 187 -6.57 -21.20 -7.63
CA ILE A 187 -5.83 -19.96 -7.36
C ILE A 187 -5.04 -20.06 -6.06
N VAL A 188 -5.61 -20.72 -5.03
CA VAL A 188 -5.02 -20.76 -3.68
C VAL A 188 -3.71 -21.56 -3.65
N THR A 189 -3.60 -22.61 -4.45
CA THR A 189 -2.40 -23.44 -4.50
C THR A 189 -1.29 -22.87 -5.38
N ASN A 190 -1.58 -21.88 -6.24
CA ASN A 190 -0.65 -21.33 -7.21
C ASN A 190 -0.18 -19.90 -6.88
N VAL A 191 -0.64 -19.29 -5.80
CA VAL A 191 -0.28 -17.96 -5.30
C VAL A 191 0.36 -18.03 -3.93
#